data_4177c6b727609e912f810ea5012e98cb
#
_entry.id   4177c6b727609e912f810ea5012e98cb
#
_cell.length_a   1.000
_cell.length_b   1.000
_cell.length_c   1.000
_cell.angle_alpha   90.00
_cell.angle_beta   90.00
_cell.angle_gamma   90.00
#
_symmetry.space_group_name_H-M   'P 1'
#
loop_
_entity.id
_entity.type
_entity.pdbx_description
1 polymer ?
#
loop_
_entity_poly.entity_id
_entity_poly.type
_entity_poly.pdbx_seq_one_letter_code
_entity_poly.pdbx_strand_id
1 'polypeptide(L)'
;SQGLVLVSGDTSGLSEMWRATATIFFFAAVVVLLIAVIASSITSAHQTRPLTEMAEAARKFGRGEFDVRVNNYKDRCDEIGELADAFNSMANSLAKVENQRADFIANVSHELKTPMTTISGFAEGILDGTIPPEKEQDALKIVVSETRRLSRLVRRMLDLSRLNALAEN
;
A
#
# COMPACT_ATOMS: atom_id res chain seq x y z
N SER A 1 36.69 17.52 91.03
CA SER A 1 37.24 17.04 89.76
C SER A 1 36.19 16.28 88.98
N GLN A 2 35.63 16.93 88.00
CA GLN A 2 34.73 16.28 87.03
C GLN A 2 35.58 15.78 85.85
N GLY A 3 35.69 14.45 85.70
CA GLY A 3 36.34 13.82 84.53
C GLY A 3 35.46 13.81 83.34
N LEU A 4 35.85 14.43 82.23
CA LEU A 4 35.25 14.39 80.92
C LEU A 4 35.71 13.06 80.26
N VAL A 5 34.79 12.12 80.03
CA VAL A 5 35.04 10.93 79.23
C VAL A 5 34.73 11.28 77.81
N LEU A 6 35.73 11.46 76.95
CA LEU A 6 35.60 11.56 75.51
C LEU A 6 35.46 10.16 74.94
N VAL A 7 34.26 9.81 74.54
CA VAL A 7 33.99 8.58 73.74
C VAL A 7 34.33 8.90 72.29
N SER A 8 35.52 8.54 71.86
CA SER A 8 35.93 8.53 70.47
C SER A 8 35.29 7.30 69.78
N GLY A 9 34.13 7.52 69.21
CA GLY A 9 33.51 6.51 68.35
C GLY A 9 34.30 6.35 67.05
N ASP A 10 34.76 5.16 66.76
CA ASP A 10 35.43 4.80 65.49
C ASP A 10 34.47 4.96 64.33
N THR A 11 34.53 6.09 63.62
CA THR A 11 33.70 6.37 62.45
C THR A 11 34.25 5.74 61.19
N SER A 12 35.41 5.08 61.21
CA SER A 12 36.05 4.45 60.05
C SER A 12 35.25 3.21 59.57
N GLY A 13 34.77 2.40 60.48
CA GLY A 13 33.93 1.24 60.12
C GLY A 13 32.60 1.60 59.48
N LEU A 14 31.98 2.72 59.95
CA LEU A 14 30.75 3.19 59.31
C LEU A 14 30.99 3.68 57.88
N SER A 15 32.08 4.40 57.63
CA SER A 15 32.39 4.91 56.29
C SER A 15 32.73 3.80 55.30
N GLU A 16 33.36 2.71 55.73
CA GLU A 16 33.62 1.53 54.91
C GLU A 16 32.32 0.75 54.56
N MET A 17 31.44 0.57 55.55
CA MET A 17 30.11 -0.04 55.30
C MET A 17 29.30 0.81 54.30
N TRP A 18 29.27 2.14 54.44
CA TRP A 18 28.56 3.01 53.47
C TRP A 18 29.16 2.90 52.07
N ARG A 19 30.48 2.86 51.90
CA ARG A 19 31.14 2.69 50.62
C ARG A 19 30.82 1.35 49.98
N ALA A 20 30.91 0.26 50.72
CA ALA A 20 30.59 -1.08 50.24
C ALA A 20 29.13 -1.16 49.76
N THR A 21 28.20 -0.64 50.58
CA THR A 21 26.78 -0.59 50.25
C THR A 21 26.53 0.28 49.02
N ALA A 22 27.11 1.47 48.94
CA ALA A 22 26.99 2.37 47.77
C ALA A 22 27.54 1.72 46.50
N THR A 23 28.65 0.96 46.59
CA THR A 23 29.22 0.24 45.45
C THR A 23 28.29 -0.86 44.95
N ILE A 24 27.70 -1.64 45.86
CA ILE A 24 26.74 -2.69 45.52
C ILE A 24 25.51 -2.05 44.81
N PHE A 25 24.94 -0.98 45.38
CA PHE A 25 23.81 -0.29 44.76
C PHE A 25 24.16 0.30 43.40
N PHE A 26 25.35 0.84 43.23
CA PHE A 26 25.84 1.37 41.95
C PHE A 26 25.89 0.27 40.89
N PHE A 27 26.51 -0.88 41.17
CA PHE A 27 26.58 -2.02 40.26
C PHE A 27 25.20 -2.59 39.97
N ALA A 28 24.34 -2.73 40.98
CA ALA A 28 22.97 -3.17 40.78
C ALA A 28 22.18 -2.23 39.86
N ALA A 29 22.31 -0.92 40.07
CA ALA A 29 21.66 0.07 39.21
C ALA A 29 22.16 0.00 37.75
N VAL A 30 23.46 -0.16 37.53
CA VAL A 30 24.05 -0.35 36.21
C VAL A 30 23.50 -1.60 35.51
N VAL A 31 23.43 -2.71 36.23
CA VAL A 31 22.89 -3.98 35.68
C VAL A 31 21.43 -3.81 35.29
N VAL A 32 20.60 -3.22 36.17
CA VAL A 32 19.18 -2.95 35.86
C VAL A 32 19.03 -2.03 34.65
N LEU A 33 19.85 -0.98 34.55
CA LEU A 33 19.84 -0.08 33.41
C LEU A 33 20.17 -0.80 32.11
N LEU A 34 21.20 -1.66 32.11
CA LEU A 34 21.57 -2.44 30.92
C LEU A 34 20.45 -3.39 30.51
N ILE A 35 19.83 -4.08 31.45
CA ILE A 35 18.67 -4.96 31.16
C ILE A 35 17.52 -4.15 30.56
N ALA A 36 17.22 -2.97 31.13
CA ALA A 36 16.16 -2.10 30.64
C ALA A 36 16.41 -1.61 29.20
N VAL A 37 17.66 -1.20 28.90
CA VAL A 37 18.05 -0.78 27.55
C VAL A 37 17.95 -1.93 26.54
N ILE A 38 18.42 -3.12 26.91
CA ILE A 38 18.32 -4.31 26.04
C ILE A 38 16.84 -4.68 25.79
N ALA A 39 16.04 -4.75 26.85
CA ALA A 39 14.61 -5.06 26.73
C ALA A 39 13.88 -4.01 25.88
N SER A 40 14.14 -2.73 26.09
CA SER A 40 13.58 -1.63 25.29
C SER A 40 13.97 -1.74 23.82
N SER A 41 15.24 -2.05 23.52
CA SER A 41 15.74 -2.20 22.16
C SER A 41 15.07 -3.37 21.43
N ILE A 42 14.91 -4.51 22.10
CA ILE A 42 14.24 -5.69 21.54
C ILE A 42 12.77 -5.38 21.26
N THR A 43 12.06 -4.78 22.21
CA THR A 43 10.65 -4.42 22.07
C THR A 43 10.46 -3.40 20.92
N SER A 44 11.30 -2.38 20.85
CA SER A 44 11.26 -1.38 19.79
C SER A 44 11.49 -2.00 18.40
N ALA A 45 12.48 -2.87 18.25
CA ALA A 45 12.75 -3.56 17.00
C ALA A 45 11.60 -4.49 16.58
N HIS A 46 10.97 -5.13 17.56
CA HIS A 46 9.91 -6.11 17.32
C HIS A 46 8.55 -5.47 16.98
N GLN A 47 8.28 -4.27 17.45
CA GLN A 47 7.02 -3.54 17.22
C GLN A 47 7.14 -2.41 16.20
N THR A 48 8.18 -1.60 16.28
CA THR A 48 8.30 -0.39 15.45
C THR A 48 8.69 -0.70 14.01
N ARG A 49 9.60 -1.64 13.80
CA ARG A 49 10.06 -2.02 12.46
C ARG A 49 8.93 -2.54 11.55
N PRO A 50 8.07 -3.46 11.99
CA PRO A 50 6.93 -3.91 11.19
C PRO A 50 6.00 -2.77 10.76
N LEU A 51 5.68 -1.87 11.68
CA LEU A 51 4.81 -0.72 11.38
C LEU A 51 5.44 0.23 10.36
N THR A 52 6.75 0.43 10.41
CA THR A 52 7.47 1.24 9.43
C THR A 52 7.45 0.59 8.05
N GLU A 53 7.67 -0.73 7.96
CA GLU A 53 7.58 -1.47 6.70
C GLU A 53 6.18 -1.42 6.10
N MET A 54 5.14 -1.54 6.93
CA MET A 54 3.74 -1.39 6.49
C MET A 54 3.43 0.03 6.01
N ALA A 55 3.94 1.06 6.71
CA ALA A 55 3.77 2.44 6.29
C ALA A 55 4.47 2.73 4.96
N GLU A 56 5.65 2.14 4.72
CA GLU A 56 6.33 2.24 3.43
C GLU A 56 5.59 1.49 2.32
N ALA A 57 5.09 0.29 2.61
CA ALA A 57 4.26 -0.47 1.68
C ALA A 57 2.99 0.32 1.30
N ALA A 58 2.31 0.92 2.28
CA ALA A 58 1.15 1.77 2.04
C ALA A 58 1.47 3.01 1.20
N ARG A 59 2.63 3.65 1.40
CA ARG A 59 3.06 4.79 0.57
C ARG A 59 3.37 4.38 -0.87
N LYS A 60 4.00 3.22 -1.09
CA LYS A 60 4.24 2.68 -2.43
C LYS A 60 2.93 2.37 -3.11
N PHE A 61 2.02 1.74 -2.39
CA PHE A 61 0.68 1.43 -2.86
C PHE A 61 -0.10 2.70 -3.27
N GLY A 62 -0.03 3.77 -2.47
CA GLY A 62 -0.61 5.09 -2.79
C GLY A 62 0.03 5.79 -4.00
N ARG A 63 1.19 5.33 -4.47
CA ARG A 63 1.84 5.78 -5.73
C ARG A 63 1.47 4.94 -6.95
N GLY A 64 0.60 3.94 -6.78
CA GLY A 64 0.18 3.06 -7.86
C GLY A 64 1.02 1.79 -8.01
N GLU A 65 1.90 1.48 -7.06
CA GLU A 65 2.66 0.23 -7.04
C GLU A 65 1.81 -0.88 -6.39
N PHE A 66 0.83 -1.40 -7.11
CA PHE A 66 -0.18 -2.34 -6.57
C PHE A 66 0.34 -3.77 -6.31
N ASP A 67 1.58 -4.09 -6.70
CA ASP A 67 2.19 -5.40 -6.47
C ASP A 67 2.89 -5.53 -5.11
N VAL A 68 2.96 -4.44 -4.34
CA VAL A 68 3.60 -4.43 -3.02
C VAL A 68 2.80 -5.26 -2.04
N ARG A 69 3.49 -6.17 -1.32
CA ARG A 69 2.93 -7.00 -0.25
C ARG A 69 3.84 -7.01 0.96
N VAL A 70 3.24 -7.19 2.13
CA VAL A 70 3.93 -7.31 3.41
C VAL A 70 3.97 -8.80 3.78
N ASN A 71 5.05 -9.48 3.40
CA ASN A 71 5.12 -10.94 3.54
C ASN A 71 5.90 -11.41 4.79
N ASN A 72 6.71 -10.54 5.42
CA ASN A 72 7.61 -10.90 6.50
C ASN A 72 6.90 -11.26 7.83
N TYR A 73 5.60 -11.05 7.93
CA TYR A 73 4.82 -11.16 9.16
C TYR A 73 3.68 -12.19 9.08
N LYS A 74 3.65 -13.00 8.01
CA LYS A 74 2.57 -13.96 7.73
C LYS A 74 2.44 -15.07 8.79
N ASP A 75 3.55 -15.39 9.49
CA ASP A 75 3.57 -16.44 10.51
C ASP A 75 3.44 -15.89 11.94
N ARG A 76 3.14 -14.60 12.10
CA ARG A 76 2.90 -13.99 13.41
C ARG A 76 1.46 -14.18 13.83
N CYS A 77 1.28 -14.63 15.07
CA CYS A 77 -0.04 -14.82 15.70
C CYS A 77 -0.39 -13.65 16.64
N ASP A 78 0.06 -12.43 16.31
CA ASP A 78 -0.21 -11.22 17.07
C ASP A 78 -0.90 -10.15 16.21
N GLU A 79 -1.22 -8.99 16.79
CA GLU A 79 -1.91 -7.87 16.13
C GLU A 79 -1.16 -7.36 14.90
N ILE A 80 0.16 -7.51 14.85
CA ILE A 80 0.99 -7.16 13.70
C ILE A 80 0.77 -8.12 12.53
N GLY A 81 0.63 -9.41 12.82
CA GLY A 81 0.28 -10.42 11.82
C GLY A 81 -1.10 -10.17 11.23
N GLU A 82 -2.11 -9.91 12.08
CA GLU A 82 -3.47 -9.60 11.66
C GLU A 82 -3.51 -8.33 10.79
N LEU A 83 -2.75 -7.29 11.16
CA LEU A 83 -2.64 -6.07 10.38
C LEU A 83 -1.97 -6.30 9.02
N ALA A 84 -0.93 -7.15 8.95
CA ALA A 84 -0.29 -7.52 7.70
C ALA A 84 -1.24 -8.26 6.75
N ASP A 85 -2.03 -9.19 7.28
CA ASP A 85 -3.02 -9.94 6.51
C ASP A 85 -4.16 -9.04 6.02
N ALA A 86 -4.65 -8.14 6.86
CA ALA A 86 -5.65 -7.14 6.50
C ALA A 86 -5.12 -6.21 5.38
N PHE A 87 -3.87 -5.73 5.50
CA PHE A 87 -3.23 -4.93 4.48
C PHE A 87 -3.11 -5.68 3.14
N ASN A 88 -2.64 -6.93 3.17
CA ASN A 88 -2.48 -7.74 1.96
C ASN A 88 -3.84 -8.06 1.30
N SER A 89 -4.89 -8.28 2.09
CA SER A 89 -6.25 -8.50 1.60
C SER A 89 -6.80 -7.26 0.91
N MET A 90 -6.62 -6.09 1.50
CA MET A 90 -6.95 -4.79 0.89
C MET A 90 -6.15 -4.59 -0.40
N ALA A 91 -4.83 -4.83 -0.37
CA ALA A 91 -3.94 -4.69 -1.52
C ALA A 91 -4.36 -5.61 -2.68
N ASN A 92 -4.75 -6.85 -2.40
CA ASN A 92 -5.25 -7.78 -3.41
C ASN A 92 -6.57 -7.30 -4.04
N SER A 93 -7.48 -6.79 -3.21
CA SER A 93 -8.78 -6.30 -3.68
C SER A 93 -8.59 -5.08 -4.59
N LEU A 94 -7.73 -4.14 -4.22
CA LEU A 94 -7.49 -2.94 -5.00
C LEU A 94 -6.70 -3.22 -6.28
N ALA A 95 -5.68 -4.09 -6.24
CA ALA A 95 -4.96 -4.53 -7.42
C ALA A 95 -5.91 -5.20 -8.44
N LYS A 96 -6.88 -6.00 -7.97
CA LYS A 96 -7.90 -6.59 -8.82
C LYS A 96 -8.77 -5.53 -9.50
N VAL A 97 -9.21 -4.50 -8.77
CA VAL A 97 -10.01 -3.39 -9.32
C VAL A 97 -9.22 -2.62 -10.39
N GLU A 98 -7.96 -2.30 -10.14
CA GLU A 98 -7.11 -1.60 -11.11
C GLU A 98 -6.83 -2.43 -12.36
N ASN A 99 -6.58 -3.73 -12.22
CA ASN A 99 -6.43 -4.61 -13.36
C ASN A 99 -7.73 -4.69 -14.19
N GLN A 100 -8.89 -4.83 -13.56
CA GLN A 100 -10.17 -4.81 -14.24
C GLN A 100 -10.42 -3.49 -14.98
N ARG A 101 -10.01 -2.35 -14.38
CA ARG A 101 -10.08 -1.03 -15.01
C ARG A 101 -9.17 -0.93 -16.23
N ALA A 102 -7.93 -1.42 -16.14
CA ALA A 102 -6.99 -1.45 -17.25
C ALA A 102 -7.51 -2.33 -18.41
N ASP A 103 -7.99 -3.52 -18.10
CA ASP A 103 -8.60 -4.44 -19.07
C ASP A 103 -9.84 -3.82 -19.76
N PHE A 104 -10.69 -3.15 -18.97
CA PHE A 104 -11.84 -2.44 -19.51
C PHE A 104 -11.41 -1.36 -20.52
N ILE A 105 -10.44 -0.51 -20.17
CA ILE A 105 -9.93 0.54 -21.08
C ILE A 105 -9.32 -0.07 -22.34
N ALA A 106 -8.54 -1.14 -22.21
CA ALA A 106 -7.96 -1.83 -23.35
C ALA A 106 -9.02 -2.41 -24.28
N ASN A 107 -10.03 -3.10 -23.74
CA ASN A 107 -11.11 -3.68 -24.50
C ASN A 107 -11.96 -2.61 -25.20
N VAL A 108 -12.29 -1.50 -24.52
CA VAL A 108 -12.98 -0.36 -25.11
C VAL A 108 -12.20 0.20 -26.28
N SER A 109 -10.88 0.40 -26.11
CA SER A 109 -10.02 0.92 -27.15
C SER A 109 -10.00 0.02 -28.40
N HIS A 110 -9.95 -1.29 -28.20
CA HIS A 110 -10.02 -2.27 -29.30
C HIS A 110 -11.37 -2.26 -30.00
N GLU A 111 -12.47 -2.27 -29.24
CA GLU A 111 -13.83 -2.26 -29.79
C GLU A 111 -14.17 -0.96 -30.52
N LEU A 112 -13.55 0.18 -30.18
CA LEU A 112 -13.68 1.44 -30.89
C LEU A 112 -12.79 1.49 -32.14
N LYS A 113 -11.56 0.97 -32.07
CA LYS A 113 -10.59 1.06 -33.16
C LYS A 113 -11.08 0.37 -34.43
N THR A 114 -11.68 -0.80 -34.32
CA THR A 114 -12.14 -1.60 -35.45
C THR A 114 -13.17 -0.86 -36.32
N PRO A 115 -14.31 -0.38 -35.80
CA PRO A 115 -15.29 0.35 -36.61
C PRO A 115 -14.73 1.70 -37.14
N MET A 116 -13.89 2.38 -36.35
CA MET A 116 -13.26 3.64 -36.81
C MET A 116 -12.34 3.40 -38.00
N THR A 117 -11.50 2.35 -37.97
CA THR A 117 -10.63 2.01 -39.10
C THR A 117 -11.45 1.64 -40.35
N THR A 118 -12.56 0.91 -40.17
CA THR A 118 -13.46 0.55 -41.27
C THR A 118 -14.11 1.81 -41.87
N ILE A 119 -14.64 2.72 -41.03
CA ILE A 119 -15.25 3.97 -41.46
C ILE A 119 -14.24 4.82 -42.24
N SER A 120 -13.03 5.03 -41.67
CA SER A 120 -11.98 5.81 -42.31
C SER A 120 -11.56 5.21 -43.64
N GLY A 121 -11.30 3.88 -43.68
CA GLY A 121 -10.85 3.22 -44.90
C GLY A 121 -11.89 3.31 -46.07
N PHE A 122 -13.18 3.11 -45.77
CA PHE A 122 -14.21 3.27 -46.81
C PHE A 122 -14.42 4.74 -47.21
N ALA A 123 -14.36 5.67 -46.26
CA ALA A 123 -14.48 7.08 -46.55
C ALA A 123 -13.30 7.58 -47.39
N GLU A 124 -12.06 7.21 -47.04
CA GLU A 124 -10.85 7.53 -47.81
C GLU A 124 -10.88 6.90 -49.20
N GLY A 125 -11.28 5.63 -49.30
CA GLY A 125 -11.40 4.94 -50.61
C GLY A 125 -12.44 5.53 -51.54
N ILE A 126 -13.48 6.18 -51.01
CA ILE A 126 -14.43 6.96 -51.83
C ILE A 126 -13.79 8.26 -52.27
N LEU A 127 -13.09 8.96 -51.35
CA LEU A 127 -12.51 10.27 -51.61
C LEU A 127 -11.36 10.24 -52.64
N ASP A 128 -10.53 9.19 -52.58
CA ASP A 128 -9.38 9.02 -53.48
C ASP A 128 -9.70 8.26 -54.79
N GLY A 129 -10.96 7.84 -54.95
CA GLY A 129 -11.43 7.12 -56.14
C GLY A 129 -10.98 5.65 -56.22
N THR A 130 -10.41 5.08 -55.13
CA THR A 130 -10.07 3.66 -55.05
C THR A 130 -11.33 2.78 -55.09
N ILE A 131 -12.44 3.29 -54.56
CA ILE A 131 -13.76 2.65 -54.65
C ILE A 131 -14.46 3.19 -55.89
N PRO A 132 -14.79 2.31 -56.89
CA PRO A 132 -15.46 2.77 -58.09
C PRO A 132 -16.88 3.27 -57.80
N PRO A 133 -17.38 4.26 -58.62
CA PRO A 133 -18.69 4.89 -58.40
C PRO A 133 -19.85 3.94 -58.20
N GLU A 134 -19.83 2.78 -58.88
CA GLU A 134 -20.88 1.78 -58.81
C GLU A 134 -20.94 1.10 -57.41
N LYS A 135 -19.84 1.17 -56.61
CA LYS A 135 -19.72 0.57 -55.26
C LYS A 135 -19.78 1.59 -54.15
N GLU A 136 -19.76 2.90 -54.47
CA GLU A 136 -19.80 3.93 -53.43
C GLU A 136 -21.02 3.83 -52.52
N GLN A 137 -22.20 3.50 -53.07
CA GLN A 137 -23.41 3.39 -52.29
C GLN A 137 -23.34 2.23 -51.28
N ASP A 138 -22.71 1.11 -51.65
CA ASP A 138 -22.53 -0.02 -50.72
C ASP A 138 -21.47 0.28 -49.70
N ALA A 139 -20.40 0.96 -50.03
CA ALA A 139 -19.40 1.46 -49.12
C ALA A 139 -20.01 2.42 -48.06
N LEU A 140 -20.85 3.37 -48.49
CA LEU A 140 -21.57 4.27 -47.59
C LEU A 140 -22.54 3.53 -46.66
N LYS A 141 -23.20 2.47 -47.11
CA LYS A 141 -24.03 1.61 -46.22
C LYS A 141 -23.19 0.97 -45.11
N ILE A 142 -21.95 0.52 -45.41
CA ILE A 142 -21.02 -0.02 -44.40
C ILE A 142 -20.65 1.07 -43.41
N VAL A 143 -20.26 2.28 -43.88
CA VAL A 143 -19.94 3.43 -43.02
C VAL A 143 -21.09 3.76 -42.07
N VAL A 144 -22.34 3.82 -42.59
CA VAL A 144 -23.53 4.08 -41.75
C VAL A 144 -23.78 2.96 -40.74
N SER A 145 -23.58 1.69 -41.11
CA SER A 145 -23.78 0.55 -40.23
C SER A 145 -22.77 0.55 -39.07
N GLU A 146 -21.50 0.83 -39.38
CA GLU A 146 -20.43 0.91 -38.36
C GLU A 146 -20.60 2.13 -37.44
N THR A 147 -21.04 3.26 -37.97
CA THR A 147 -21.38 4.46 -37.19
C THR A 147 -22.51 4.15 -36.17
N ARG A 148 -23.55 3.43 -36.61
CA ARG A 148 -24.64 3.01 -35.73
C ARG A 148 -24.16 1.98 -34.67
N ARG A 149 -23.25 1.08 -35.03
CA ARG A 149 -22.62 0.15 -34.10
C ARG A 149 -21.83 0.89 -33.02
N LEU A 150 -21.01 1.86 -33.43
CA LEU A 150 -20.23 2.73 -32.54
C LEU A 150 -21.13 3.49 -31.55
N SER A 151 -22.22 4.08 -32.05
CA SER A 151 -23.19 4.80 -31.19
C SER A 151 -23.82 3.89 -30.14
N ARG A 152 -24.15 2.65 -30.50
CA ARG A 152 -24.67 1.65 -29.52
C ARG A 152 -23.63 1.28 -28.49
N LEU A 153 -22.36 1.11 -28.89
CA LEU A 153 -21.25 0.80 -27.97
C LEU A 153 -21.05 1.91 -26.94
N VAL A 154 -20.99 3.17 -27.39
CA VAL A 154 -20.86 4.35 -26.52
C VAL A 154 -22.02 4.43 -25.51
N ARG A 155 -23.26 4.22 -25.95
CA ARG A 155 -24.42 4.22 -25.06
C ARG A 155 -24.31 3.15 -23.96
N ARG A 156 -23.93 1.92 -24.33
CA ARG A 156 -23.74 0.84 -23.36
C ARG A 156 -22.68 1.17 -22.31
N MET A 157 -21.59 1.83 -22.71
CA MET A 157 -20.54 2.28 -21.80
C MET A 157 -21.02 3.35 -20.84
N LEU A 158 -21.81 4.31 -21.33
CA LEU A 158 -22.41 5.35 -20.48
C LEU A 158 -23.41 4.76 -19.48
N ASP A 159 -24.21 3.78 -19.90
CA ASP A 159 -25.16 3.12 -19.04
C ASP A 159 -24.44 2.32 -17.93
N LEU A 160 -23.36 1.60 -18.29
CA LEU A 160 -22.53 0.88 -17.33
C LEU A 160 -21.85 1.84 -16.34
N SER A 161 -21.31 2.96 -16.80
CA SER A 161 -20.72 3.99 -15.94
C SER A 161 -21.73 4.58 -14.94
N ARG A 162 -22.98 4.81 -15.39
CA ARG A 162 -24.05 5.29 -14.51
C ARG A 162 -24.44 4.25 -13.45
N LEU A 163 -24.54 2.98 -13.83
CA LEU A 163 -24.84 1.90 -12.89
C LEU A 163 -23.77 1.75 -11.81
N ASN A 164 -22.49 1.85 -12.19
CA ASN A 164 -21.39 1.82 -11.22
C ASN A 164 -21.45 3.01 -10.26
N ALA A 165 -21.72 4.23 -10.76
CA ALA A 165 -21.86 5.41 -9.90
C ALA A 165 -23.06 5.33 -8.93
N LEU A 166 -24.10 4.59 -9.29
CA LEU A 166 -25.27 4.36 -8.41
C LEU A 166 -25.02 3.26 -7.37
N ALA A 167 -24.10 2.33 -7.64
CA ALA A 167 -23.73 1.26 -6.71
C ALA A 167 -22.73 1.73 -5.63
N GLU A 168 -22.05 2.87 -5.85
CA GLU A 168 -21.10 3.47 -4.91
C GLU A 168 -21.76 4.46 -3.93
N ASN A 169 -23.03 4.79 -4.10
CA ASN A 169 -23.83 5.64 -3.19
C ASN A 169 -24.82 4.83 -2.37
#